data_d78f4353ee1669739668c8b8903a052e
#
_entry.id   d78f4353ee1669739668c8b8903a052e
#
_cell.length_a   1.000
_cell.length_b   1.000
_cell.length_c   1.000
_cell.angle_alpha   90.00
_cell.angle_beta   90.00
_cell.angle_gamma   90.00
#
_symmetry.space_group_name_H-M   'P 1'
#
loop_
_entity.id
_entity.type
_entity.pdbx_description
1 polymer ?
#
loop_
_entity_poly.entity_id
_entity_poly.type
_entity_poly.pdbx_seq_one_letter_code
_entity_poly.pdbx_strand_id
1 'polypeptide(L)'
;MALVVKDRVKETTTTTGSTDAYNLAGAATGFQSFNAVLSNGDTTYYCCTDGDDFEVGIGTFASSGTTLARTTILESSNSNNAVNWGAGTRDVFITQPAEKAVFLDGSNNISIPGTIDGRDLATDGTKLDGIEASATADQTASEIRALVESASDSNVFTDADHTKLNGIEASATADQTAAEIRTLVESASDSNVFTDADHTKLNGIEASADVTD
;
A
#
# COMPACT_ATOMS: atom_id res chain seq x y z
N MET A 1 18.42 25.46 -3.94
CA MET A 1 19.46 24.56 -4.46
C MET A 1 18.77 23.46 -5.24
N ALA A 2 19.00 23.39 -6.53
CA ALA A 2 18.48 22.32 -7.40
C ALA A 2 19.64 21.46 -7.86
N LEU A 3 19.41 20.15 -8.08
CA LEU A 3 20.34 19.32 -8.83
C LEU A 3 20.06 19.55 -10.32
N VAL A 4 21.00 20.10 -11.04
CA VAL A 4 20.88 20.50 -12.45
C VAL A 4 21.88 19.72 -13.28
N VAL A 5 21.41 18.96 -14.25
CA VAL A 5 22.23 18.27 -15.24
C VAL A 5 21.94 18.88 -16.61
N LYS A 6 22.97 19.31 -17.31
CA LYS A 6 22.89 19.96 -18.63
C LYS A 6 23.92 19.38 -19.59
N ASP A 7 23.56 19.35 -20.85
CA ASP A 7 24.42 18.84 -21.90
C ASP A 7 25.46 19.88 -22.35
N ARG A 8 26.62 19.35 -22.77
CA ARG A 8 27.69 20.16 -23.39
C ARG A 8 28.21 21.29 -22.46
N VAL A 9 28.34 21.01 -21.17
CA VAL A 9 28.97 21.92 -20.23
C VAL A 9 30.36 21.41 -19.92
N LYS A 10 31.36 22.19 -20.26
CA LYS A 10 32.77 21.86 -20.03
C LYS A 10 33.60 23.11 -19.91
N GLU A 11 34.39 23.16 -18.86
CA GLU A 11 35.42 24.18 -18.64
C GLU A 11 36.75 23.52 -18.26
N THR A 12 37.80 24.29 -18.12
CA THR A 12 39.09 23.83 -17.60
C THR A 12 39.32 24.40 -16.20
N THR A 13 40.20 23.74 -15.46
CA THR A 13 40.70 24.22 -14.17
C THR A 13 42.20 23.93 -14.03
N THR A 14 42.88 24.76 -13.25
CA THR A 14 44.27 24.55 -12.80
C THR A 14 44.36 24.39 -11.30
N THR A 15 43.24 24.25 -10.61
CA THR A 15 43.16 24.07 -9.15
C THR A 15 43.97 22.86 -8.73
N THR A 16 44.82 23.02 -7.71
CA THR A 16 45.67 21.98 -7.12
C THR A 16 45.11 21.54 -5.77
N GLY A 17 45.60 20.41 -5.25
CA GLY A 17 45.19 19.92 -3.93
C GLY A 17 43.91 19.08 -3.94
N SER A 18 43.47 18.63 -2.78
CA SER A 18 42.32 17.74 -2.59
C SER A 18 41.11 18.43 -1.93
N THR A 19 41.29 19.66 -1.41
CA THR A 19 40.26 20.34 -0.62
C THR A 19 39.63 21.56 -1.29
N ASP A 20 40.31 22.13 -2.28
CA ASP A 20 39.86 23.37 -2.89
C ASP A 20 38.77 23.15 -3.93
N ALA A 21 37.86 24.11 -4.04
CA ALA A 21 36.92 24.16 -5.13
C ALA A 21 37.62 24.35 -6.48
N TYR A 22 37.11 23.77 -7.53
CA TYR A 22 37.63 24.03 -8.88
C TYR A 22 37.36 25.46 -9.29
N ASN A 23 38.43 26.24 -9.58
CA ASN A 23 38.29 27.52 -10.24
C ASN A 23 38.08 27.29 -11.74
N LEU A 24 36.91 27.65 -12.22
CA LEU A 24 36.50 27.41 -13.59
C LEU A 24 37.00 28.52 -14.50
N ALA A 25 37.66 28.14 -15.60
CA ALA A 25 38.37 29.09 -16.48
C ALA A 25 37.57 29.58 -17.69
N GLY A 26 36.28 29.22 -17.76
CA GLY A 26 35.40 29.55 -18.88
C GLY A 26 35.20 28.37 -19.85
N ALA A 27 34.18 28.50 -20.69
CA ALA A 27 33.73 27.44 -21.57
C ALA A 27 34.82 26.96 -22.56
N ALA A 28 35.02 25.67 -22.64
CA ALA A 28 35.81 25.06 -23.70
C ALA A 28 35.15 25.28 -25.08
N THR A 29 35.95 25.29 -26.13
CA THR A 29 35.45 25.51 -27.50
C THR A 29 34.32 24.53 -27.85
N GLY A 30 33.15 25.05 -28.22
CA GLY A 30 31.97 24.28 -28.56
C GLY A 30 31.16 23.75 -27.37
N PHE A 31 31.49 24.18 -26.15
CA PHE A 31 30.76 23.86 -24.90
C PHE A 31 30.16 25.12 -24.28
N GLN A 32 29.28 24.91 -23.32
CA GLN A 32 28.73 25.95 -22.44
C GLN A 32 29.57 26.04 -21.15
N SER A 33 29.58 27.21 -20.53
CA SER A 33 30.14 27.35 -19.18
C SER A 33 29.15 26.89 -18.10
N PHE A 34 29.65 26.52 -16.94
CA PHE A 34 28.81 26.25 -15.76
C PHE A 34 27.95 27.46 -15.42
N ASN A 35 28.52 28.67 -15.47
CA ASN A 35 27.78 29.90 -15.19
C ASN A 35 26.66 30.22 -16.18
N ALA A 36 26.69 29.67 -17.38
CA ALA A 36 25.59 29.85 -18.35
C ALA A 36 24.35 29.01 -18.04
N VAL A 37 24.51 27.93 -17.27
CA VAL A 37 23.46 26.92 -17.08
C VAL A 37 23.08 26.67 -15.62
N LEU A 38 23.93 27.08 -14.67
CA LEU A 38 23.70 26.92 -13.23
C LEU A 38 23.51 28.28 -12.55
N SER A 39 22.64 28.31 -11.57
CA SER A 39 22.47 29.44 -10.64
C SER A 39 23.35 29.24 -9.40
N ASN A 40 23.61 30.33 -8.68
CA ASN A 40 24.39 30.27 -7.46
C ASN A 40 23.77 29.33 -6.43
N GLY A 41 24.56 28.36 -5.94
CA GLY A 41 24.14 27.35 -4.98
C GLY A 41 23.49 26.11 -5.62
N ASP A 42 23.34 26.04 -6.94
CA ASP A 42 22.89 24.81 -7.58
C ASP A 42 23.97 23.73 -7.50
N THR A 43 23.51 22.48 -7.42
CA THR A 43 24.38 21.31 -7.47
C THR A 43 24.34 20.67 -8.84
N THR A 44 25.42 20.00 -9.24
CA THR A 44 25.48 19.23 -10.48
C THR A 44 26.39 18.03 -10.32
N TYR A 45 26.19 17.01 -11.14
CA TYR A 45 27.19 15.97 -11.29
C TYR A 45 28.32 16.47 -12.18
N TYR A 46 29.53 16.15 -11.80
CA TYR A 46 30.72 16.53 -12.58
C TYR A 46 31.70 15.37 -12.70
N CYS A 47 32.52 15.45 -13.73
CA CYS A 47 33.78 14.74 -13.84
C CYS A 47 34.91 15.76 -14.01
N CYS A 48 36.00 15.57 -13.25
CA CYS A 48 37.26 16.27 -13.46
C CYS A 48 38.32 15.26 -13.83
N THR A 49 39.13 15.54 -14.87
CA THR A 49 40.19 14.62 -15.31
C THR A 49 41.34 15.37 -16.00
N ASP A 50 42.54 14.83 -15.90
CA ASP A 50 43.75 15.26 -16.66
C ASP A 50 44.14 14.18 -17.69
N GLY A 51 43.39 13.09 -17.81
CA GLY A 51 43.64 11.98 -18.72
C GLY A 51 44.25 10.75 -18.00
N ASP A 52 44.99 10.96 -16.93
CA ASP A 52 45.57 9.90 -16.10
C ASP A 52 44.72 9.65 -14.84
N ASP A 53 44.36 10.73 -14.16
CA ASP A 53 43.48 10.71 -12.99
C ASP A 53 42.09 11.24 -13.30
N PHE A 54 41.10 10.77 -12.52
CA PHE A 54 39.71 11.25 -12.61
C PHE A 54 39.04 11.37 -11.25
N GLU A 55 38.04 12.22 -11.19
CA GLU A 55 37.15 12.40 -10.06
C GLU A 55 35.74 12.70 -10.55
N VAL A 56 34.77 11.88 -10.15
CA VAL A 56 33.35 12.05 -10.40
C VAL A 56 32.65 12.38 -9.10
N GLY A 57 31.80 13.40 -9.09
CA GLY A 57 31.17 13.83 -7.86
C GLY A 57 29.94 14.69 -8.06
N ILE A 58 29.41 15.15 -6.92
CA ILE A 58 28.42 16.21 -6.85
C ILE A 58 29.16 17.49 -6.46
N GLY A 59 29.06 18.50 -7.31
CA GLY A 59 29.64 19.82 -7.04
C GLY A 59 28.57 20.86 -6.78
N THR A 60 28.87 21.83 -5.91
CA THR A 60 28.04 23.00 -5.66
C THR A 60 28.64 24.20 -6.38
N PHE A 61 27.88 24.82 -7.27
CA PHE A 61 28.32 25.95 -8.06
C PHE A 61 28.18 27.25 -7.27
N ALA A 62 29.23 28.08 -7.27
CA ALA A 62 29.20 29.44 -6.79
C ALA A 62 29.49 30.44 -7.93
N SER A 63 28.51 31.26 -8.24
CA SER A 63 28.63 32.28 -9.31
C SER A 63 29.61 33.40 -8.92
N SER A 64 29.71 33.72 -7.63
CA SER A 64 30.75 34.62 -7.10
C SER A 64 32.09 33.88 -7.08
N GLY A 65 32.97 34.26 -8.00
CA GLY A 65 34.27 33.61 -8.19
C GLY A 65 34.30 32.46 -9.18
N THR A 66 33.17 32.09 -9.74
CA THR A 66 33.01 31.02 -10.76
C THR A 66 33.73 29.75 -10.33
N THR A 67 33.23 29.16 -9.24
CA THR A 67 33.85 27.94 -8.65
C THR A 67 32.85 26.79 -8.58
N LEU A 68 33.38 25.58 -8.59
CA LEU A 68 32.62 24.36 -8.34
C LEU A 68 33.21 23.65 -7.13
N ALA A 69 32.51 23.70 -5.99
CA ALA A 69 32.95 23.01 -4.79
C ALA A 69 32.78 21.49 -4.97
N ARG A 70 33.74 20.72 -4.46
CA ARG A 70 33.76 19.25 -4.49
C ARG A 70 32.95 18.70 -3.31
N THR A 71 31.62 18.81 -3.39
CA THR A 71 30.72 18.59 -2.25
C THR A 71 30.65 17.12 -1.82
N THR A 72 30.62 16.22 -2.78
CA THR A 72 30.60 14.77 -2.54
C THR A 72 31.36 14.08 -3.64
N ILE A 73 32.34 13.25 -3.30
CA ILE A 73 33.03 12.40 -4.26
C ILE A 73 32.23 11.10 -4.37
N LEU A 74 31.89 10.69 -5.58
CA LEU A 74 31.18 9.45 -5.88
C LEU A 74 32.17 8.36 -6.28
N GLU A 75 33.10 8.69 -7.20
CA GLU A 75 34.11 7.80 -7.72
C GLU A 75 35.38 8.57 -8.06
N SER A 76 36.55 7.99 -7.83
CA SER A 76 37.83 8.60 -8.25
C SER A 76 38.94 7.57 -8.38
N SER A 77 39.99 7.94 -9.13
CA SER A 77 41.26 7.19 -9.18
C SER A 77 42.01 7.13 -7.83
N ASN A 78 41.60 7.93 -6.85
CA ASN A 78 42.16 7.95 -5.49
C ASN A 78 41.29 7.13 -4.50
N SER A 79 40.90 5.91 -4.87
CA SER A 79 40.07 5.02 -4.04
C SER A 79 38.79 5.70 -3.52
N ASN A 80 38.13 6.42 -4.38
CA ASN A 80 36.89 7.18 -4.12
C ASN A 80 37.05 8.31 -3.07
N ASN A 81 38.26 8.76 -2.85
CA ASN A 81 38.56 9.98 -2.10
C ASN A 81 38.83 11.13 -3.08
N ALA A 82 38.83 12.35 -2.58
CA ALA A 82 39.16 13.49 -3.37
C ALA A 82 40.61 13.38 -3.94
N VAL A 83 40.74 13.57 -5.24
CA VAL A 83 42.06 13.51 -5.91
C VAL A 83 42.89 14.70 -5.46
N ASN A 84 44.13 14.42 -5.11
CA ASN A 84 45.11 15.44 -4.76
C ASN A 84 45.82 15.94 -6.04
N TRP A 85 45.20 16.88 -6.73
CA TRP A 85 45.67 17.39 -7.99
C TRP A 85 47.03 18.08 -7.91
N GLY A 86 47.92 17.68 -8.79
CA GLY A 86 49.22 18.38 -9.01
C GLY A 86 49.07 19.66 -9.82
N ALA A 87 50.16 20.22 -10.32
CA ALA A 87 50.13 21.33 -11.27
C ALA A 87 49.74 20.82 -12.67
N GLY A 88 48.92 21.60 -13.40
CA GLY A 88 48.47 21.27 -14.75
C GLY A 88 47.02 21.69 -15.00
N THR A 89 46.62 21.58 -16.23
CA THR A 89 45.24 21.88 -16.64
C THR A 89 44.43 20.60 -16.70
N ARG A 90 43.18 20.66 -16.24
CA ARG A 90 42.21 19.58 -16.20
C ARG A 90 40.92 20.01 -16.86
N ASP A 91 40.23 19.06 -17.43
CA ASP A 91 38.87 19.23 -17.91
C ASP A 91 37.87 19.00 -16.76
N VAL A 92 36.92 19.92 -16.62
CA VAL A 92 35.76 19.78 -15.70
C VAL A 92 34.51 19.88 -16.51
N PHE A 93 33.64 18.86 -16.45
CA PHE A 93 32.43 18.84 -17.24
C PHE A 93 31.26 18.18 -16.50
N ILE A 94 30.04 18.54 -16.89
CA ILE A 94 28.83 17.88 -16.36
C ILE A 94 28.69 16.50 -17.00
N THR A 95 28.48 15.48 -16.17
CA THR A 95 28.24 14.09 -16.58
C THR A 95 27.17 13.46 -15.70
N GLN A 96 26.47 12.47 -16.24
CA GLN A 96 25.57 11.64 -15.45
C GLN A 96 26.36 10.43 -14.91
N PRO A 97 26.62 10.33 -13.61
CA PRO A 97 27.30 9.15 -13.05
C PRO A 97 26.48 7.88 -13.26
N ALA A 98 27.15 6.78 -13.59
CA ALA A 98 26.50 5.50 -13.85
C ALA A 98 25.67 5.02 -12.66
N GLU A 99 26.19 5.18 -11.44
CA GLU A 99 25.49 4.78 -10.22
C GLU A 99 24.27 5.62 -9.88
N LYS A 100 24.07 6.76 -10.54
CA LYS A 100 22.91 7.65 -10.40
C LYS A 100 21.98 7.59 -11.61
N ALA A 101 22.28 6.77 -12.59
CA ALA A 101 21.45 6.57 -13.77
C ALA A 101 20.57 5.31 -13.59
N VAL A 102 19.40 5.34 -14.19
CA VAL A 102 18.52 4.19 -14.28
C VAL A 102 18.78 3.49 -15.62
N PHE A 103 19.16 2.23 -15.56
CA PHE A 103 19.46 1.42 -16.73
C PHE A 103 18.53 0.21 -16.81
N LEU A 104 18.36 -0.29 -18.02
CA LEU A 104 17.80 -1.63 -18.22
C LEU A 104 18.88 -2.68 -18.00
N ASP A 105 18.54 -3.76 -17.29
CA ASP A 105 19.41 -4.94 -17.20
C ASP A 105 19.41 -5.77 -18.52
N GLY A 106 20.15 -6.86 -18.55
CA GLY A 106 20.23 -7.74 -19.73
C GLY A 106 18.90 -8.42 -20.10
N SER A 107 17.88 -8.33 -19.26
CA SER A 107 16.53 -8.86 -19.47
C SER A 107 15.51 -7.75 -19.76
N ASN A 108 15.96 -6.52 -19.97
CA ASN A 108 15.15 -5.32 -20.17
C ASN A 108 14.31 -4.90 -18.94
N ASN A 109 14.73 -5.26 -17.73
CA ASN A 109 14.10 -4.77 -16.51
C ASN A 109 14.82 -3.52 -15.99
N ILE A 110 14.07 -2.67 -15.30
CA ILE A 110 14.64 -1.55 -14.53
C ILE A 110 14.90 -2.03 -13.11
N SER A 111 16.17 -1.97 -12.66
CA SER A 111 16.54 -2.21 -11.27
C SER A 111 16.79 -0.87 -10.57
N ILE A 112 16.04 -0.60 -9.53
CA ILE A 112 16.19 0.61 -8.72
C ILE A 112 16.47 0.18 -7.28
N PRO A 113 17.72 0.36 -6.79
CA PRO A 113 18.07 0.06 -5.41
C PRO A 113 17.60 1.18 -4.48
N GLY A 114 16.33 1.24 -4.19
CA GLY A 114 15.74 2.29 -3.37
C GLY A 114 14.24 2.41 -3.57
N THR A 115 13.72 3.59 -3.26
CA THR A 115 12.29 3.89 -3.41
C THR A 115 12.03 4.76 -4.63
N ILE A 116 10.85 4.61 -5.24
CA ILE A 116 10.33 5.54 -6.24
C ILE A 116 9.28 6.42 -5.53
N ASP A 117 9.54 7.71 -5.47
CA ASP A 117 8.68 8.68 -4.77
C ASP A 117 8.34 8.24 -3.33
N GLY A 118 9.36 7.72 -2.61
CA GLY A 118 9.22 7.21 -1.25
C GLY A 118 8.59 5.81 -1.14
N ARG A 119 8.22 5.17 -2.24
CA ARG A 119 7.64 3.82 -2.26
C ARG A 119 8.68 2.76 -2.62
N ASP A 120 8.71 1.69 -1.85
CA ASP A 120 9.50 0.49 -2.14
C ASP A 120 8.67 -0.45 -3.02
N LEU A 121 9.02 -0.52 -4.30
CA LEU A 121 8.30 -1.33 -5.29
C LEU A 121 8.37 -2.84 -4.98
N ALA A 122 9.45 -3.31 -4.39
CA ALA A 122 9.58 -4.72 -4.04
C ALA A 122 8.61 -5.09 -2.91
N THR A 123 8.49 -4.23 -1.91
CA THR A 123 7.52 -4.38 -0.82
C THR A 123 6.09 -4.27 -1.31
N ASP A 124 5.81 -3.31 -2.19
CA ASP A 124 4.48 -3.15 -2.78
C ASP A 124 4.12 -4.33 -3.70
N GLY A 125 5.08 -4.85 -4.48
CA GLY A 125 4.92 -6.06 -5.28
C GLY A 125 4.56 -7.27 -4.43
N THR A 126 5.28 -7.49 -3.33
CA THR A 126 4.99 -8.59 -2.40
C THR A 126 3.58 -8.50 -1.81
N LYS A 127 3.11 -7.30 -1.48
CA LYS A 127 1.72 -7.11 -1.03
C LYS A 127 0.71 -7.43 -2.12
N LEU A 128 1.00 -7.03 -3.35
CA LEU A 128 0.15 -7.28 -4.51
C LEU A 128 0.09 -8.78 -4.84
N ASP A 129 1.23 -9.50 -4.74
CA ASP A 129 1.31 -10.95 -4.92
C ASP A 129 0.50 -11.73 -3.88
N GLY A 130 0.25 -11.11 -2.71
CA GLY A 130 -0.62 -11.66 -1.66
C GLY A 130 -2.11 -11.48 -1.94
N ILE A 131 -2.49 -10.75 -2.98
CA ILE A 131 -3.87 -10.62 -3.42
C ILE A 131 -4.16 -11.79 -4.37
N GLU A 132 -5.28 -12.48 -4.14
CA GLU A 132 -5.66 -13.62 -4.96
C GLU A 132 -5.76 -13.29 -6.46
N ALA A 133 -5.40 -14.23 -7.29
CA ALA A 133 -5.53 -14.08 -8.74
C ALA A 133 -7.00 -13.82 -9.11
N SER A 134 -7.23 -12.77 -9.87
CA SER A 134 -8.56 -12.28 -10.26
C SER A 134 -9.31 -11.43 -9.23
N ALA A 135 -8.65 -10.92 -8.21
CA ALA A 135 -9.20 -9.92 -7.28
C ALA A 135 -9.47 -8.57 -7.99
N THR A 136 -10.13 -8.60 -9.13
CA THR A 136 -10.46 -7.42 -9.96
C THR A 136 -11.87 -6.88 -9.74
N ALA A 137 -12.66 -7.59 -8.96
CA ALA A 137 -14.01 -7.18 -8.59
C ALA A 137 -14.25 -7.45 -7.11
N ASP A 138 -15.06 -6.62 -6.50
CA ASP A 138 -15.59 -6.89 -5.17
C ASP A 138 -16.28 -8.27 -5.15
N GLN A 139 -16.21 -8.95 -4.02
CA GLN A 139 -16.86 -10.25 -3.86
C GLN A 139 -18.33 -10.16 -4.26
N THR A 140 -18.79 -11.13 -5.01
CA THR A 140 -20.20 -11.23 -5.38
C THR A 140 -21.07 -11.54 -4.16
N ALA A 141 -22.35 -11.20 -4.22
CA ALA A 141 -23.28 -11.53 -3.15
C ALA A 141 -23.35 -13.04 -2.84
N SER A 142 -23.07 -13.89 -3.83
CA SER A 142 -23.01 -15.35 -3.66
C SER A 142 -21.76 -15.78 -2.88
N GLU A 143 -20.61 -15.22 -3.20
CA GLU A 143 -19.35 -15.51 -2.50
C GLU A 143 -19.39 -15.03 -1.05
N ILE A 144 -19.89 -13.80 -0.82
CA ILE A 144 -20.08 -13.26 0.54
C ILE A 144 -20.99 -14.19 1.36
N ARG A 145 -22.11 -14.65 0.78
CA ARG A 145 -23.02 -15.58 1.47
C ARG A 145 -22.32 -16.88 1.83
N ALA A 146 -21.61 -17.49 0.87
CA ALA A 146 -20.89 -18.73 1.13
C ALA A 146 -19.82 -18.58 2.22
N LEU A 147 -19.09 -17.46 2.24
CA LEU A 147 -18.10 -17.16 3.27
C LEU A 147 -18.76 -16.98 4.64
N VAL A 148 -19.87 -16.27 4.71
CA VAL A 148 -20.63 -16.06 5.95
C VAL A 148 -21.15 -17.39 6.49
N GLU A 149 -21.74 -18.25 5.66
CA GLU A 149 -22.26 -19.56 6.05
C GLU A 149 -21.16 -20.55 6.45
N SER A 150 -19.95 -20.41 5.90
CA SER A 150 -18.79 -21.25 6.26
C SER A 150 -18.13 -20.86 7.61
N ALA A 151 -18.46 -19.71 8.15
CA ALA A 151 -17.89 -19.22 9.39
C ALA A 151 -18.39 -20.06 10.59
N SER A 152 -17.52 -20.83 11.19
CA SER A 152 -17.86 -21.79 12.27
C SER A 152 -17.91 -21.18 13.67
N ASP A 153 -17.42 -19.96 13.84
CA ASP A 153 -17.26 -19.27 15.13
C ASP A 153 -18.12 -18.01 15.26
N SER A 154 -18.99 -17.74 14.30
CA SER A 154 -19.90 -16.60 14.33
C SER A 154 -21.36 -17.04 14.41
N ASN A 155 -22.19 -16.24 15.09
CA ASN A 155 -23.65 -16.43 15.11
C ASN A 155 -24.26 -16.00 13.77
N VAL A 156 -24.07 -16.83 12.75
CA VAL A 156 -24.58 -16.60 11.41
C VAL A 156 -25.98 -17.16 11.29
N PHE A 157 -26.89 -16.38 10.72
CA PHE A 157 -28.23 -16.86 10.34
C PHE A 157 -28.12 -17.61 9.02
N THR A 158 -28.06 -18.93 9.09
CA THR A 158 -27.83 -19.82 7.93
C THR A 158 -29.11 -20.11 7.15
N ASP A 159 -28.98 -20.67 5.95
CA ASP A 159 -30.14 -21.19 5.17
C ASP A 159 -30.90 -22.27 5.95
N ALA A 160 -30.20 -23.04 6.81
CA ALA A 160 -30.85 -24.01 7.69
C ALA A 160 -31.71 -23.34 8.76
N ASP A 161 -31.24 -22.23 9.34
CA ASP A 161 -32.00 -21.46 10.33
C ASP A 161 -33.19 -20.75 9.68
N HIS A 162 -33.01 -20.26 8.45
CA HIS A 162 -34.10 -19.68 7.66
C HIS A 162 -35.19 -20.75 7.36
N THR A 163 -34.77 -21.97 7.02
CA THR A 163 -35.70 -23.08 6.82
C THR A 163 -36.50 -23.41 8.09
N LYS A 164 -35.84 -23.43 9.25
CA LYS A 164 -36.52 -23.62 10.54
C LYS A 164 -37.49 -22.48 10.83
N LEU A 165 -37.10 -21.24 10.58
CA LEU A 165 -37.95 -20.07 10.77
C LEU A 165 -39.19 -20.11 9.86
N ASN A 166 -39.00 -20.51 8.60
CA ASN A 166 -40.13 -20.69 7.67
C ASN A 166 -41.09 -21.81 8.06
N GLY A 167 -40.65 -22.75 8.92
CA GLY A 167 -41.49 -23.80 9.49
C GLY A 167 -42.35 -23.32 10.66
N ILE A 168 -42.12 -22.10 11.16
CA ILE A 168 -42.99 -21.49 12.14
C ILE A 168 -44.24 -20.97 11.43
N GLU A 169 -45.41 -21.31 11.94
CA GLU A 169 -46.68 -20.92 11.35
C GLU A 169 -46.79 -19.40 11.12
N ALA A 170 -47.41 -19.02 10.03
CA ALA A 170 -47.69 -17.62 9.73
C ALA A 170 -48.52 -17.00 10.87
N SER A 171 -48.06 -15.89 11.40
CA SER A 171 -48.67 -15.19 12.53
C SER A 171 -48.40 -15.79 13.95
N ALA A 172 -47.35 -16.58 14.09
CA ALA A 172 -46.85 -17.04 15.39
C ALA A 172 -46.22 -15.87 16.20
N THR A 173 -47.00 -14.80 16.34
CA THR A 173 -46.56 -13.57 17.02
C THR A 173 -47.10 -13.46 18.45
N ALA A 174 -47.93 -14.37 18.85
CA ALA A 174 -48.50 -14.42 20.17
C ALA A 174 -48.59 -15.87 20.67
N ASP A 175 -48.45 -16.06 21.97
CA ASP A 175 -48.78 -17.31 22.59
C ASP A 175 -50.25 -17.64 22.29
N GLN A 176 -50.57 -18.93 22.25
CA GLN A 176 -51.96 -19.39 21.98
C GLN A 176 -52.91 -18.70 22.99
N THR A 177 -54.00 -18.22 22.48
CA THR A 177 -55.07 -17.66 23.31
C THR A 177 -55.75 -18.72 24.16
N ALA A 178 -56.36 -18.32 25.30
CA ALA A 178 -57.09 -19.23 26.12
C ALA A 178 -58.22 -19.97 25.37
N ALA A 179 -58.79 -19.36 24.33
CA ALA A 179 -59.81 -20.00 23.45
C ALA A 179 -59.20 -21.10 22.54
N GLU A 180 -58.03 -20.84 21.96
CA GLU A 180 -57.30 -21.80 21.15
C GLU A 180 -56.85 -23.00 21.97
N ILE A 181 -56.26 -22.74 23.17
CA ILE A 181 -55.84 -23.81 24.08
C ILE A 181 -57.03 -24.68 24.46
N ARG A 182 -58.19 -24.08 24.77
CA ARG A 182 -59.40 -24.80 25.12
C ARG A 182 -59.86 -25.70 23.95
N THR A 183 -59.89 -25.17 22.74
CA THR A 183 -60.28 -25.92 21.53
C THR A 183 -59.34 -27.10 21.28
N LEU A 184 -58.02 -26.89 21.45
CA LEU A 184 -57.03 -27.96 21.28
C LEU A 184 -57.20 -29.05 22.34
N VAL A 185 -57.43 -28.65 23.61
CA VAL A 185 -57.63 -29.60 24.69
C VAL A 185 -58.91 -30.42 24.45
N GLU A 186 -60.01 -29.79 24.05
CA GLU A 186 -61.30 -30.48 23.78
C GLU A 186 -61.21 -31.38 22.57
N SER A 187 -60.34 -31.09 21.57
CA SER A 187 -60.11 -31.92 20.40
C SER A 187 -59.23 -33.14 20.65
N ALA A 188 -58.56 -33.23 21.77
CA ALA A 188 -57.67 -34.32 22.10
C ALA A 188 -58.51 -35.59 22.41
N SER A 189 -58.40 -36.58 21.53
CA SER A 189 -59.22 -37.81 21.57
C SER A 189 -58.68 -38.89 22.51
N ASP A 190 -57.44 -38.74 22.99
CA ASP A 190 -56.73 -39.72 23.81
C ASP A 190 -56.42 -39.25 25.25
N SER A 191 -56.94 -38.08 25.65
CA SER A 191 -56.77 -37.53 26.98
C SER A 191 -58.08 -37.48 27.73
N ASN A 192 -58.03 -37.69 29.06
CA ASN A 192 -59.19 -37.52 29.94
C ASN A 192 -59.43 -36.01 30.17
N VAL A 193 -60.00 -35.35 29.17
CA VAL A 193 -60.29 -33.92 29.22
C VAL A 193 -61.72 -33.73 29.75
N PHE A 194 -61.91 -32.83 30.69
CA PHE A 194 -63.21 -32.37 31.14
C PHE A 194 -63.74 -31.34 30.12
N THR A 195 -64.60 -31.81 29.22
CA THR A 195 -65.12 -31.00 28.07
C THR A 195 -66.30 -30.10 28.52
N ASP A 196 -66.67 -29.14 27.66
CA ASP A 196 -67.87 -28.32 27.87
C ASP A 196 -69.15 -29.19 27.94
N ALA A 197 -69.14 -30.34 27.23
CA ALA A 197 -70.21 -31.32 27.29
C ALA A 197 -70.29 -32.01 28.69
N ASP A 198 -69.14 -32.34 29.26
CA ASP A 198 -69.05 -32.92 30.63
C ASP A 198 -69.43 -31.90 31.72
N HIS A 199 -69.03 -30.66 31.52
CA HIS A 199 -69.45 -29.58 32.38
C HIS A 199 -70.94 -29.32 32.32
N THR A 200 -71.56 -29.43 31.14
CA THR A 200 -73.03 -29.32 31.03
C THR A 200 -73.74 -30.47 31.67
N LYS A 201 -73.23 -31.68 31.63
CA LYS A 201 -73.76 -32.83 32.37
C LYS A 201 -73.65 -32.61 33.87
N LEU A 202 -72.49 -32.17 34.34
CA LEU A 202 -72.28 -31.90 35.76
C LEU A 202 -73.25 -30.81 36.27
N ASN A 203 -73.43 -29.74 35.49
CA ASN A 203 -74.41 -28.68 35.85
C ASN A 203 -75.87 -29.17 35.85
N GLY A 204 -76.13 -30.26 35.17
CA GLY A 204 -77.48 -30.91 35.17
C GLY A 204 -77.74 -31.77 36.37
N ILE A 205 -76.75 -32.01 37.24
CA ILE A 205 -76.94 -32.69 38.50
C ILE A 205 -77.58 -31.68 39.46
N GLU A 206 -78.70 -32.04 40.04
CA GLU A 206 -79.44 -31.15 40.93
C GLU A 206 -78.59 -30.75 42.14
N ALA A 207 -78.77 -29.50 42.60
CA ALA A 207 -78.10 -29.01 43.79
C ALA A 207 -78.63 -29.82 45.00
N SER A 208 -77.72 -30.44 45.73
CA SER A 208 -77.95 -31.32 46.81
C SER A 208 -78.40 -32.75 46.43
N ALA A 209 -78.08 -33.21 45.26
CA ALA A 209 -78.19 -34.63 44.85
C ALA A 209 -77.49 -35.50 45.93
N ASP A 210 -78.26 -36.44 46.50
CA ASP A 210 -77.73 -37.40 47.49
C ASP A 210 -76.82 -38.41 46.74
N VAL A 211 -75.52 -38.46 47.08
CA VAL A 211 -74.54 -39.37 46.54
C VAL A 211 -74.38 -40.67 47.29
N THR A 212 -75.35 -40.96 48.23
CA THR A 212 -75.26 -42.10 49.09
C THR A 212 -76.20 -43.25 48.75
N ASP A 213 -76.99 -43.16 47.69
CA ASP A 213 -77.76 -44.28 47.16
C ASP A 213 -76.94 -45.26 46.29
#